data_afc8e0a6fa82b9e2dd892791455ae94f
#
_entry.id   afc8e0a6fa82b9e2dd892791455ae94f
#
_cell.length_a   1.000
_cell.length_b   1.000
_cell.length_c   1.000
_cell.angle_alpha   90.00
_cell.angle_beta   90.00
_cell.angle_gamma   90.00
#
_symmetry.space_group_name_H-M   'P 1'
#
loop_
_entity.id
_entity.type
_entity.pdbx_description
1 polymer ?
#
loop_
_entity_poly.entity_id
_entity_poly.type
_entity_poly.pdbx_seq_one_letter_code
_entity_poly.pdbx_strand_id
1 'polypeptide(L)'
;MVEFALPKNSKITGGKEWPKPAGATETREFRVYRWNPDDGKNPGVDTYHIDTKDCGPMVLDGLIWIKNNIDPTLTFRRSCREGVCGSCAMNIDGQNTLACTKAMDDVKDGPVKVNPLPHQPVVKDLIPDLTNFYAQYASIEPWLQTTTPTPQKEWKQSHADREKLDGLYECILCACCSTSCPSYWWNSDRFLGPAALLQATRWVKDSRDEATGTRLDNLEDPFRLYRCHTIMNCAKACPKGLNPSEAIAELKLKMVERQI
;
A
#
# COMPACT_ATOMS: atom_id res chain seq x y z
N MET A 1 -36.58 8.02 -16.74
CA MET A 1 -35.38 7.20 -17.02
C MET A 1 -34.30 7.65 -16.08
N VAL A 2 -33.65 6.74 -15.36
CA VAL A 2 -32.49 7.10 -14.54
C VAL A 2 -31.30 7.22 -15.52
N GLU A 3 -30.74 8.41 -15.63
CA GLU A 3 -29.57 8.69 -16.45
C GLU A 3 -28.32 8.37 -15.62
N PHE A 4 -27.53 7.38 -16.06
CA PHE A 4 -26.27 7.04 -15.42
C PHE A 4 -25.19 8.01 -15.91
N ALA A 5 -24.82 8.97 -15.09
CA ALA A 5 -23.68 9.86 -15.36
C ALA A 5 -22.42 9.34 -14.63
N LEU A 6 -21.27 9.40 -15.30
CA LEU A 6 -19.99 9.11 -14.65
C LEU A 6 -19.68 10.17 -13.59
N PRO A 7 -19.08 9.78 -12.46
CA PRO A 7 -18.63 10.75 -11.47
C PRO A 7 -17.71 11.81 -12.08
N LYS A 8 -17.71 13.01 -11.50
CA LYS A 8 -16.80 14.09 -11.90
C LYS A 8 -15.34 13.60 -11.83
N ASN A 9 -14.53 13.95 -12.82
CA ASN A 9 -13.11 13.59 -12.91
C ASN A 9 -12.82 12.07 -12.99
N SER A 10 -13.79 11.26 -13.44
CA SER A 10 -13.64 9.80 -13.52
C SER A 10 -13.04 9.29 -14.85
N LYS A 11 -12.79 10.16 -15.80
CA LYS A 11 -12.21 9.80 -17.11
C LYS A 11 -10.75 10.20 -17.16
N ILE A 12 -9.87 9.24 -17.50
CA ILE A 12 -8.48 9.57 -17.84
C ILE A 12 -8.44 10.09 -19.27
N THR A 13 -7.85 11.25 -19.46
CA THR A 13 -7.68 11.91 -20.77
C THR A 13 -6.23 11.82 -21.23
N GLY A 14 -5.95 12.23 -22.48
CA GLY A 14 -4.58 12.43 -22.95
C GLY A 14 -3.89 13.51 -22.10
N GLY A 15 -2.66 13.24 -21.72
CA GLY A 15 -1.81 14.19 -21.01
C GLY A 15 -0.83 14.89 -21.95
N LYS A 16 0.18 15.53 -21.37
CA LYS A 16 1.26 16.22 -22.07
C LYS A 16 2.35 15.23 -22.48
N GLU A 17 2.83 15.36 -23.70
CA GLU A 17 4.04 14.68 -24.14
C GLU A 17 5.23 15.64 -24.00
N TRP A 18 6.24 15.21 -23.24
CA TRP A 18 7.44 16.00 -23.02
C TRP A 18 8.54 15.59 -24.01
N PRO A 19 9.30 16.54 -24.56
CA PRO A 19 10.34 16.24 -25.53
C PRO A 19 11.44 15.35 -24.91
N LYS A 20 12.07 14.55 -25.77
CA LYS A 20 13.24 13.78 -25.36
C LYS A 20 14.38 14.72 -24.95
N PRO A 21 15.19 14.35 -23.95
CA PRO A 21 16.37 15.13 -23.56
C PRO A 21 17.33 15.27 -24.74
N ALA A 22 17.84 16.49 -24.95
CA ALA A 22 18.79 16.74 -26.04
C ALA A 22 20.11 15.98 -25.79
N GLY A 23 20.58 15.25 -26.81
CA GLY A 23 21.80 14.45 -26.72
C GLY A 23 21.69 13.10 -26.01
N ALA A 24 20.51 12.72 -25.49
CA ALA A 24 20.32 11.42 -24.89
C ALA A 24 20.51 10.30 -25.93
N THR A 25 21.37 9.33 -25.63
CA THR A 25 21.67 8.17 -26.48
C THR A 25 20.85 6.95 -26.11
N GLU A 26 20.37 6.90 -24.86
CA GLU A 26 19.56 5.81 -24.34
C GLU A 26 18.42 6.39 -23.50
N THR A 27 17.17 6.22 -23.97
CA THR A 27 16.02 6.81 -23.31
C THR A 27 15.03 5.75 -22.88
N ARG A 28 14.42 5.93 -21.69
CA ARG A 28 13.28 5.14 -21.18
C ARG A 28 12.04 6.03 -21.14
N GLU A 29 10.94 5.53 -21.69
CA GLU A 29 9.64 6.20 -21.67
C GLU A 29 8.92 5.90 -20.36
N PHE A 30 8.38 6.95 -19.74
CA PHE A 30 7.50 6.89 -18.58
C PHE A 30 6.14 7.45 -18.93
N ARG A 31 5.07 6.74 -18.61
CA ARG A 31 3.69 7.22 -18.66
C ARG A 31 3.17 7.36 -17.24
N VAL A 32 3.00 8.60 -16.81
CA VAL A 32 2.71 8.92 -15.41
C VAL A 32 1.34 9.57 -15.30
N TYR A 33 0.50 9.01 -14.42
CA TYR A 33 -0.78 9.62 -14.07
C TYR A 33 -0.58 11.00 -13.46
N ARG A 34 -1.35 11.97 -13.96
CA ARG A 34 -1.33 13.36 -13.50
C ARG A 34 -2.73 13.84 -13.18
N TRP A 35 -2.88 14.42 -12.02
CA TRP A 35 -4.11 15.07 -11.62
C TRP A 35 -3.84 16.15 -10.58
N ASN A 36 -4.50 17.32 -10.76
CA ASN A 36 -4.46 18.43 -9.83
C ASN A 36 -5.88 18.76 -9.37
N PRO A 37 -6.18 18.76 -8.07
CA PRO A 37 -7.52 19.09 -7.56
C PRO A 37 -7.94 20.53 -7.87
N ASP A 38 -6.98 21.45 -8.02
CA ASP A 38 -7.25 22.89 -8.16
C ASP A 38 -7.75 23.28 -9.55
N ASP A 39 -7.46 22.50 -10.59
CA ASP A 39 -7.85 22.85 -11.96
C ASP A 39 -9.20 22.29 -12.39
N GLY A 40 -9.80 21.41 -11.59
CA GLY A 40 -11.10 20.80 -11.83
C GLY A 40 -11.23 19.93 -13.07
N LYS A 41 -10.10 19.60 -13.74
CA LYS A 41 -10.07 18.80 -14.96
C LYS A 41 -10.04 17.31 -14.65
N ASN A 42 -10.35 16.50 -15.66
CA ASN A 42 -10.12 15.07 -15.60
C ASN A 42 -8.62 14.77 -15.49
N PRO A 43 -8.24 13.66 -14.82
CA PRO A 43 -6.86 13.22 -14.80
C PRO A 43 -6.35 12.90 -16.22
N GLY A 44 -5.06 13.07 -16.42
CA GLY A 44 -4.36 12.74 -17.67
C GLY A 44 -3.21 11.77 -17.42
N VAL A 45 -2.57 11.34 -18.49
CA VAL A 45 -1.33 10.56 -18.46
C VAL A 45 -0.28 11.32 -19.24
N ASP A 46 0.70 11.87 -18.55
CA ASP A 46 1.83 12.55 -19.19
C ASP A 46 2.89 11.53 -19.62
N THR A 47 3.50 11.78 -20.77
CA THR A 47 4.59 10.97 -21.30
C THR A 47 5.92 11.72 -21.13
N TYR A 48 6.88 11.09 -20.45
CA TYR A 48 8.21 11.58 -20.21
C TYR A 48 9.24 10.65 -20.83
N HIS A 49 10.35 11.22 -21.27
CA HIS A 49 11.52 10.46 -21.73
C HIS A 49 12.69 10.82 -20.82
N ILE A 50 13.26 9.84 -20.13
CA ILE A 50 14.44 10.06 -19.27
C ILE A 50 15.69 9.54 -19.97
N ASP A 51 16.84 10.16 -19.69
CA ASP A 51 18.14 9.61 -20.08
C ASP A 51 18.58 8.61 -19.00
N THR A 52 18.69 7.31 -19.38
CA THR A 52 19.04 6.24 -18.43
C THR A 52 20.48 6.30 -17.97
N LYS A 53 21.39 6.98 -18.71
CA LYS A 53 22.77 7.14 -18.31
C LYS A 53 22.96 8.05 -17.11
N ASP A 54 22.10 9.08 -16.99
CA ASP A 54 22.13 10.05 -15.90
C ASP A 54 21.15 9.74 -14.78
N CYS A 55 20.53 8.53 -14.83
CA CYS A 55 19.50 8.11 -13.89
C CYS A 55 19.87 6.78 -13.23
N GLY A 56 19.53 6.62 -11.97
CA GLY A 56 19.65 5.32 -11.29
C GLY A 56 18.65 4.28 -11.84
N PRO A 57 18.82 2.99 -11.52
CA PRO A 57 18.10 1.88 -12.16
C PRO A 57 16.65 1.69 -11.69
N MET A 58 16.24 2.32 -10.58
CA MET A 58 14.91 2.12 -10.00
C MET A 58 13.87 3.07 -10.58
N VAL A 59 12.61 2.64 -10.61
CA VAL A 59 11.49 3.49 -11.04
C VAL A 59 11.43 4.80 -10.23
N LEU A 60 11.76 4.74 -8.93
CA LEU A 60 11.82 5.95 -8.10
C LEU A 60 12.92 6.93 -8.58
N ASP A 61 14.05 6.42 -9.04
CA ASP A 61 15.13 7.26 -9.56
C ASP A 61 14.65 8.01 -10.82
N GLY A 62 13.93 7.29 -11.71
CA GLY A 62 13.29 7.91 -12.88
C GLY A 62 12.30 9.01 -12.52
N LEU A 63 11.44 8.79 -11.52
CA LEU A 63 10.49 9.81 -11.06
C LEU A 63 11.20 11.04 -10.45
N ILE A 64 12.28 10.82 -9.70
CA ILE A 64 13.11 11.90 -9.16
C ILE A 64 13.80 12.67 -10.29
N TRP A 65 14.33 11.96 -11.28
CA TRP A 65 14.97 12.57 -12.44
C TRP A 65 13.98 13.43 -13.23
N ILE A 66 12.75 12.92 -13.49
CA ILE A 66 11.69 13.70 -14.14
C ILE A 66 11.39 14.98 -13.35
N LYS A 67 11.20 14.86 -12.03
CA LYS A 67 10.89 15.99 -11.17
C LYS A 67 11.99 17.05 -11.16
N ASN A 68 13.26 16.65 -11.22
CA ASN A 68 14.39 17.55 -11.13
C ASN A 68 14.73 18.21 -12.47
N ASN A 69 14.52 17.51 -13.60
CA ASN A 69 15.03 17.92 -14.90
C ASN A 69 13.94 18.35 -15.89
N ILE A 70 12.70 17.83 -15.73
CA ILE A 70 11.63 18.05 -16.71
C ILE A 70 10.46 18.81 -16.08
N ASP A 71 9.87 18.24 -15.00
CA ASP A 71 8.60 18.73 -14.45
C ASP A 71 8.62 18.77 -12.92
N PRO A 72 8.95 19.91 -12.33
CA PRO A 72 9.01 20.06 -10.88
C PRO A 72 7.64 19.95 -10.19
N THR A 73 6.54 20.00 -10.95
CA THR A 73 5.17 19.91 -10.42
C THR A 73 4.74 18.47 -10.13
N LEU A 74 5.44 17.46 -10.69
CA LEU A 74 5.13 16.05 -10.43
C LEU A 74 5.19 15.73 -8.95
N THR A 75 4.09 15.17 -8.40
CA THR A 75 3.92 15.00 -6.96
C THR A 75 3.84 13.51 -6.59
N PHE A 76 4.73 13.07 -5.70
CA PHE A 76 4.78 11.71 -5.15
C PHE A 76 5.45 11.70 -3.76
N ARG A 77 5.19 10.65 -2.99
CA ARG A 77 5.83 10.42 -1.69
C ARG A 77 7.09 9.59 -1.85
N ARG A 78 8.12 9.93 -1.10
CA ARG A 78 9.34 9.13 -0.99
C ARG A 78 10.08 9.42 0.31
N SER A 79 10.91 8.48 0.77
CA SER A 79 11.80 8.70 1.92
C SER A 79 13.02 7.77 1.88
N CYS A 80 12.95 6.55 2.41
CA CYS A 80 14.10 5.67 2.69
C CYS A 80 14.89 5.20 1.45
N ARG A 81 14.24 4.98 0.31
CA ARG A 81 14.82 4.45 -0.94
C ARG A 81 15.31 2.99 -0.86
N GLU A 82 14.99 2.26 0.19
CA GLU A 82 15.49 0.90 0.48
C GLU A 82 14.37 -0.08 0.89
N GLY A 83 13.11 0.24 0.57
CA GLY A 83 11.99 -0.67 0.83
C GLY A 83 11.56 -0.78 2.30
N VAL A 84 11.87 0.21 3.16
CA VAL A 84 11.57 0.17 4.60
C VAL A 84 10.37 1.04 4.99
N CYS A 85 10.23 2.24 4.40
CA CYS A 85 9.22 3.21 4.88
C CYS A 85 7.84 3.08 4.23
N GLY A 86 7.70 2.36 3.12
CA GLY A 86 6.43 2.19 2.40
C GLY A 86 5.91 3.42 1.64
N SER A 87 6.53 4.60 1.81
CA SER A 87 5.98 5.86 1.31
C SER A 87 5.90 5.97 -0.21
N CYS A 88 6.77 5.29 -0.95
CA CYS A 88 6.80 5.28 -2.41
C CYS A 88 5.94 4.16 -3.03
N ALA A 89 4.96 3.63 -2.27
CA ALA A 89 4.02 2.65 -2.79
C ALA A 89 3.12 3.26 -3.87
N MET A 90 3.07 2.63 -5.03
CA MET A 90 2.26 3.03 -6.17
C MET A 90 1.97 1.84 -7.09
N ASN A 91 1.13 2.03 -8.08
CA ASN A 91 0.87 1.00 -9.09
C ASN A 91 1.84 1.21 -10.26
N ILE A 92 2.76 0.27 -10.44
CA ILE A 92 3.75 0.29 -11.52
C ILE A 92 3.42 -0.86 -12.46
N ASP A 93 3.11 -0.52 -13.69
CA ASP A 93 2.78 -1.46 -14.76
C ASP A 93 1.71 -2.51 -14.35
N GLY A 94 0.67 -2.03 -13.65
CA GLY A 94 -0.45 -2.86 -13.16
C GLY A 94 -0.19 -3.59 -11.84
N GLN A 95 1.01 -3.52 -11.27
CA GLN A 95 1.37 -4.14 -10.01
C GLN A 95 1.53 -3.09 -8.89
N ASN A 96 0.88 -3.29 -7.75
CA ASN A 96 1.13 -2.46 -6.57
C ASN A 96 2.46 -2.86 -5.93
N THR A 97 3.40 -1.94 -5.87
CA THR A 97 4.76 -2.20 -5.36
C THR A 97 5.41 -0.90 -4.90
N LEU A 98 6.66 -0.98 -4.44
CA LEU A 98 7.47 0.17 -4.04
C LEU A 98 8.34 0.64 -5.21
N ALA A 99 8.26 1.91 -5.56
CA ALA A 99 9.05 2.47 -6.65
C ALA A 99 10.57 2.44 -6.39
N CYS A 100 11.00 2.41 -5.11
CA CYS A 100 12.41 2.36 -4.75
C CYS A 100 13.06 0.97 -4.88
N THR A 101 12.25 -0.09 -5.01
CA THR A 101 12.75 -1.47 -5.16
C THR A 101 12.33 -2.12 -6.48
N LYS A 102 11.52 -1.44 -7.29
CA LYS A 102 11.15 -1.88 -8.63
C LYS A 102 12.15 -1.34 -9.64
N ALA A 103 12.93 -2.24 -10.27
CA ALA A 103 13.85 -1.85 -11.33
C ALA A 103 13.08 -1.44 -12.60
N MET A 104 13.60 -0.48 -13.37
CA MET A 104 13.04 -0.11 -14.66
C MET A 104 13.10 -1.25 -15.67
N ASP A 105 14.15 -2.09 -15.59
CA ASP A 105 14.35 -3.25 -16.46
C ASP A 105 13.40 -4.42 -16.17
N ASP A 106 12.77 -4.43 -14.99
CA ASP A 106 11.69 -5.39 -14.70
C ASP A 106 10.43 -5.14 -15.53
N VAL A 107 10.31 -3.96 -16.12
CA VAL A 107 9.27 -3.62 -17.10
C VAL A 107 9.83 -3.95 -18.49
N LYS A 108 9.57 -5.17 -18.97
CA LYS A 108 10.26 -5.75 -20.15
C LYS A 108 9.90 -5.06 -21.45
N ASP A 109 8.62 -4.74 -21.69
CA ASP A 109 8.14 -4.24 -22.96
C ASP A 109 7.41 -2.91 -22.81
N GLY A 110 7.86 -1.90 -23.57
CA GLY A 110 7.20 -0.60 -23.65
C GLY A 110 7.47 0.37 -22.49
N PRO A 111 6.61 1.38 -22.31
CA PRO A 111 6.80 2.43 -21.30
C PRO A 111 6.58 1.94 -19.88
N VAL A 112 7.28 2.53 -18.93
CA VAL A 112 7.02 2.36 -17.50
C VAL A 112 5.76 3.13 -17.15
N LYS A 113 4.67 2.42 -16.87
CA LYS A 113 3.38 3.02 -16.50
C LYS A 113 3.30 3.19 -14.99
N VAL A 114 3.08 4.42 -14.54
CA VAL A 114 3.03 4.74 -13.11
C VAL A 114 1.72 5.42 -12.76
N ASN A 115 0.97 4.81 -11.86
CA ASN A 115 -0.31 5.29 -11.36
C ASN A 115 -0.29 5.34 -9.83
N PRO A 116 -1.18 6.13 -9.18
CA PRO A 116 -1.37 6.03 -7.73
C PRO A 116 -1.89 4.63 -7.34
N LEU A 117 -1.79 4.28 -6.06
CA LEU A 117 -2.44 3.06 -5.56
C LEU A 117 -3.94 3.09 -5.90
N PRO A 118 -4.49 1.99 -6.48
CA PRO A 118 -5.87 1.97 -6.96
C PRO A 118 -6.88 1.98 -5.82
N HIS A 119 -8.12 2.40 -6.15
CA HIS A 119 -9.26 2.40 -5.24
C HIS A 119 -9.06 3.22 -3.94
N GLN A 120 -8.21 4.25 -4.01
CA GLN A 120 -8.08 5.27 -2.99
C GLN A 120 -8.36 6.64 -3.64
N PRO A 121 -8.97 7.60 -2.94
CA PRO A 121 -9.04 8.96 -3.43
C PRO A 121 -7.63 9.50 -3.70
N VAL A 122 -7.48 10.26 -4.77
CA VAL A 122 -6.18 10.87 -5.12
C VAL A 122 -6.15 12.29 -4.54
N VAL A 123 -5.09 12.59 -3.79
CA VAL A 123 -4.83 13.95 -3.29
C VAL A 123 -4.24 14.81 -4.39
N LYS A 124 -3.21 14.33 -5.07
CA LYS A 124 -2.58 14.92 -6.24
C LYS A 124 -1.66 13.91 -6.91
N ASP A 125 -1.68 13.84 -8.22
CA ASP A 125 -0.84 12.96 -9.05
C ASP A 125 -0.74 11.53 -8.49
N LEU A 126 0.42 11.11 -8.00
CA LEU A 126 0.69 9.77 -7.47
C LEU A 126 0.42 9.64 -5.95
N ILE A 127 -0.18 10.64 -5.31
CA ILE A 127 -0.44 10.64 -3.87
C ILE A 127 -1.88 10.21 -3.58
N PRO A 128 -2.11 8.99 -3.06
CA PRO A 128 -3.41 8.57 -2.56
C PRO A 128 -3.68 9.15 -1.18
N ASP A 129 -4.97 9.33 -0.86
CA ASP A 129 -5.44 9.60 0.50
C ASP A 129 -5.49 8.28 1.29
N LEU A 130 -4.72 8.19 2.35
CA LEU A 130 -4.65 7.04 3.24
C LEU A 130 -5.37 7.27 4.58
N THR A 131 -6.18 8.30 4.70
CA THR A 131 -6.89 8.64 5.95
C THR A 131 -7.73 7.46 6.45
N ASN A 132 -8.56 6.87 5.59
CA ASN A 132 -9.37 5.70 5.96
C ASN A 132 -8.51 4.49 6.32
N PHE A 133 -7.43 4.24 5.58
CA PHE A 133 -6.50 3.15 5.85
C PHE A 133 -5.88 3.26 7.26
N TYR A 134 -5.43 4.44 7.65
CA TYR A 134 -4.86 4.67 8.98
C TYR A 134 -5.93 4.70 10.09
N ALA A 135 -7.15 5.13 9.81
CA ALA A 135 -8.26 5.03 10.75
C ALA A 135 -8.59 3.55 11.06
N GLN A 136 -8.59 2.68 10.05
CA GLN A 136 -8.77 1.24 10.22
C GLN A 136 -7.60 0.61 11.00
N TYR A 137 -6.37 1.02 10.71
CA TYR A 137 -5.20 0.59 11.49
C TYR A 137 -5.30 1.03 12.95
N ALA A 138 -5.67 2.28 13.22
CA ALA A 138 -5.86 2.78 14.59
C ALA A 138 -6.98 2.03 15.33
N SER A 139 -8.04 1.60 14.63
CA SER A 139 -9.19 0.91 15.22
C SER A 139 -8.89 -0.47 15.78
N ILE A 140 -7.77 -1.08 15.43
CA ILE A 140 -7.31 -2.35 16.02
C ILE A 140 -6.38 -2.13 17.22
N GLU A 141 -6.19 -0.90 17.65
CA GLU A 141 -5.36 -0.53 18.82
C GLU A 141 -3.96 -1.16 18.75
N PRO A 142 -3.13 -0.76 17.75
CA PRO A 142 -1.88 -1.44 17.43
C PRO A 142 -0.74 -1.08 18.39
N TRP A 143 -0.95 -1.30 19.69
CA TRP A 143 0.01 -1.11 20.76
C TRP A 143 -0.17 -2.17 21.84
N LEU A 144 0.87 -2.42 22.62
CA LEU A 144 0.84 -3.39 23.71
C LEU A 144 -0.19 -2.98 24.78
N GLN A 145 -1.07 -3.90 25.14
CA GLN A 145 -2.07 -3.71 26.18
C GLN A 145 -1.85 -4.73 27.30
N THR A 146 -1.65 -4.23 28.53
CA THR A 146 -1.39 -5.05 29.70
C THR A 146 -2.17 -4.51 30.89
N THR A 147 -2.65 -5.41 31.74
CA THR A 147 -3.22 -5.12 33.06
C THR A 147 -2.20 -5.34 34.16
N THR A 148 -1.17 -6.14 33.87
CA THR A 148 -0.04 -6.40 34.75
C THR A 148 0.79 -5.12 34.91
N PRO A 149 1.22 -4.75 36.15
CA PRO A 149 2.06 -3.59 36.37
C PRO A 149 3.34 -3.64 35.55
N THR A 150 3.77 -2.48 35.03
CA THR A 150 4.99 -2.37 34.24
C THR A 150 6.20 -2.91 35.03
N PRO A 151 6.97 -3.86 34.49
CA PRO A 151 8.13 -4.41 35.18
C PRO A 151 9.22 -3.35 35.32
N GLN A 152 10.12 -3.55 36.29
CA GLN A 152 11.22 -2.59 36.59
C GLN A 152 12.19 -2.40 35.41
N LYS A 153 12.31 -3.41 34.52
CA LYS A 153 13.23 -3.36 33.37
C LYS A 153 12.46 -3.41 32.06
N GLU A 154 12.06 -4.61 31.66
CA GLU A 154 11.48 -4.87 30.34
C GLU A 154 10.43 -5.98 30.36
N TRP A 155 9.50 -5.98 29.42
CA TRP A 155 8.60 -7.10 29.16
C TRP A 155 9.39 -8.24 28.51
N LYS A 156 9.57 -9.33 29.23
CA LYS A 156 10.30 -10.49 28.69
C LYS A 156 9.44 -11.28 27.72
N GLN A 157 10.10 -11.84 26.70
CA GLN A 157 9.51 -12.73 25.73
C GLN A 157 10.49 -13.87 25.43
N SER A 158 10.00 -15.11 25.33
CA SER A 158 10.86 -16.24 24.93
C SER A 158 11.22 -16.14 23.45
N HIS A 159 12.33 -16.78 23.03
CA HIS A 159 12.68 -16.87 21.60
C HIS A 159 11.55 -17.50 20.79
N ALA A 160 10.97 -18.60 21.27
CA ALA A 160 9.86 -19.28 20.60
C ALA A 160 8.60 -18.39 20.46
N ASP A 161 8.29 -17.53 21.43
CA ASP A 161 7.18 -16.58 21.33
C ASP A 161 7.51 -15.44 20.38
N ARG A 162 8.78 -15.01 20.35
CA ARG A 162 9.21 -13.97 19.39
C ARG A 162 9.12 -14.47 17.95
N GLU A 163 9.49 -15.72 17.67
CA GLU A 163 9.42 -16.34 16.34
C GLU A 163 7.97 -16.38 15.81
N LYS A 164 6.96 -16.48 16.67
CA LYS A 164 5.55 -16.41 16.25
C LYS A 164 5.13 -15.09 15.62
N LEU A 165 5.93 -14.03 15.77
CA LEU A 165 5.69 -12.71 15.21
C LEU A 165 6.39 -12.51 13.86
N ASP A 166 7.24 -13.44 13.43
CA ASP A 166 7.90 -13.38 12.13
C ASP A 166 6.86 -13.46 11.01
N GLY A 167 7.05 -12.64 9.97
CA GLY A 167 6.07 -12.46 8.91
C GLY A 167 4.89 -11.53 9.26
N LEU A 168 4.85 -10.98 10.47
CA LEU A 168 3.81 -10.07 10.93
C LEU A 168 4.35 -8.66 11.27
N TYR A 169 5.39 -8.58 12.09
CA TYR A 169 5.93 -7.29 12.56
C TYR A 169 6.69 -6.51 11.47
N GLU A 170 7.13 -7.17 10.42
CA GLU A 170 7.86 -6.56 9.30
C GLU A 170 6.95 -5.73 8.36
N CYS A 171 5.66 -5.71 8.62
CA CYS A 171 4.72 -4.91 7.83
C CYS A 171 5.05 -3.41 7.94
N ILE A 172 5.29 -2.78 6.79
CA ILE A 172 5.66 -1.37 6.65
C ILE A 172 4.46 -0.44 6.37
N LEU A 173 3.24 -0.94 6.46
CA LEU A 173 2.00 -0.19 6.23
C LEU A 173 1.94 0.55 4.88
N CYS A 174 2.53 -0.02 3.83
CA CYS A 174 2.59 0.59 2.50
C CYS A 174 1.26 0.59 1.74
N ALA A 175 0.24 -0.09 2.23
CA ALA A 175 -1.09 -0.25 1.64
C ALA A 175 -1.15 -1.03 0.31
N CYS A 176 -0.06 -1.55 -0.25
CA CYS A 176 -0.08 -2.34 -1.49
C CYS A 176 -1.05 -3.52 -1.44
N CYS A 177 -1.10 -4.26 -0.32
CA CYS A 177 -1.99 -5.40 -0.14
C CYS A 177 -3.47 -5.00 -0.04
N SER A 178 -3.79 -3.95 0.72
CA SER A 178 -5.17 -3.47 0.89
C SER A 178 -5.73 -2.93 -0.43
N THR A 179 -4.95 -2.15 -1.16
CA THR A 179 -5.35 -1.60 -2.46
C THR A 179 -5.34 -2.61 -3.61
N SER A 180 -4.83 -3.83 -3.39
CA SER A 180 -4.93 -4.96 -4.33
C SER A 180 -6.08 -5.91 -4.01
N CYS A 181 -6.80 -5.70 -2.91
CA CYS A 181 -7.85 -6.60 -2.45
C CYS A 181 -9.23 -6.21 -2.99
N PRO A 182 -9.89 -7.06 -3.82
CA PRO A 182 -11.23 -6.75 -4.34
C PRO A 182 -12.27 -6.53 -3.23
N SER A 183 -12.20 -7.29 -2.13
CA SER A 183 -13.09 -7.09 -0.99
C SER A 183 -12.91 -5.71 -0.35
N TYR A 184 -11.69 -5.17 -0.33
CA TYR A 184 -11.41 -3.83 0.16
C TYR A 184 -11.88 -2.74 -0.82
N TRP A 185 -11.81 -2.99 -2.11
CA TRP A 185 -12.31 -2.02 -3.12
C TRP A 185 -13.80 -1.71 -2.93
N TRP A 186 -14.61 -2.73 -2.62
CA TRP A 186 -16.06 -2.60 -2.53
C TRP A 186 -16.57 -2.29 -1.13
N ASN A 187 -15.80 -2.57 -0.09
CA ASN A 187 -16.22 -2.45 1.31
C ASN A 187 -15.17 -1.77 2.19
N SER A 188 -14.42 -0.81 1.66
CA SER A 188 -13.37 -0.09 2.40
C SER A 188 -13.90 0.75 3.58
N ASP A 189 -15.19 0.99 3.62
CA ASP A 189 -15.89 1.65 4.72
C ASP A 189 -15.99 0.77 5.99
N ARG A 190 -16.04 -0.56 5.83
CA ARG A 190 -16.27 -1.51 6.94
C ARG A 190 -15.22 -2.62 7.05
N PHE A 191 -14.74 -3.15 5.93
CA PHE A 191 -13.71 -4.19 5.92
C PHE A 191 -12.35 -3.60 6.28
N LEU A 192 -11.71 -4.12 7.33
CA LEU A 192 -10.41 -3.62 7.81
C LEU A 192 -9.27 -3.77 6.80
N GLY A 193 -9.41 -4.70 5.88
CA GLY A 193 -8.40 -4.96 4.87
C GLY A 193 -7.20 -5.78 5.38
N PRO A 194 -6.38 -6.27 4.42
CA PRO A 194 -5.30 -7.20 4.74
C PRO A 194 -4.23 -6.63 5.67
N ALA A 195 -3.85 -5.36 5.54
CA ALA A 195 -2.79 -4.77 6.36
C ALA A 195 -3.20 -4.63 7.83
N ALA A 196 -4.40 -4.09 8.09
CA ALA A 196 -4.89 -3.94 9.45
C ALA A 196 -5.12 -5.30 10.11
N LEU A 197 -5.65 -6.29 9.37
CA LEU A 197 -5.87 -7.64 9.90
C LEU A 197 -4.56 -8.38 10.16
N LEU A 198 -3.54 -8.23 9.32
CA LEU A 198 -2.20 -8.76 9.59
C LEU A 198 -1.62 -8.16 10.89
N GLN A 199 -1.77 -6.86 11.06
CA GLN A 199 -1.32 -6.20 12.29
C GLN A 199 -2.16 -6.60 13.51
N ALA A 200 -3.47 -6.85 13.37
CA ALA A 200 -4.29 -7.41 14.44
C ALA A 200 -3.78 -8.81 14.85
N THR A 201 -3.43 -9.66 13.89
CA THR A 201 -2.83 -10.98 14.15
C THR A 201 -1.53 -10.85 14.95
N ARG A 202 -0.69 -9.88 14.60
CA ARG A 202 0.56 -9.60 15.30
C ARG A 202 0.31 -9.33 16.78
N TRP A 203 -0.72 -8.55 17.13
CA TRP A 203 -1.03 -8.23 18.54
C TRP A 203 -1.73 -9.38 19.27
N VAL A 204 -2.60 -10.14 18.58
CA VAL A 204 -3.22 -11.36 19.13
C VAL A 204 -2.20 -12.46 19.44
N LYS A 205 -1.08 -12.52 18.69
CA LYS A 205 0.00 -13.52 18.87
C LYS A 205 1.11 -13.06 19.82
N ASP A 206 1.13 -11.79 20.21
CA ASP A 206 2.18 -11.28 21.10
C ASP A 206 1.96 -11.79 22.53
N SER A 207 2.84 -12.65 23.01
CA SER A 207 2.74 -13.26 24.34
C SER A 207 2.80 -12.27 25.50
N ARG A 208 3.15 -11.02 25.23
CA ARG A 208 3.18 -9.93 26.22
C ARG A 208 1.86 -9.17 26.28
N ASP A 209 1.01 -9.33 25.28
CA ASP A 209 -0.30 -8.66 25.21
C ASP A 209 -1.35 -9.46 26.00
N GLU A 210 -2.08 -8.79 26.87
CA GLU A 210 -3.11 -9.39 27.72
C GLU A 210 -4.54 -9.12 27.22
N ALA A 211 -4.71 -8.41 26.09
CA ALA A 211 -6.01 -8.00 25.57
C ALA A 211 -6.56 -8.90 24.46
N THR A 212 -6.06 -10.12 24.31
CA THR A 212 -6.45 -11.03 23.21
C THR A 212 -7.97 -11.17 23.06
N GLY A 213 -8.70 -11.37 24.18
CA GLY A 213 -10.16 -11.47 24.16
C GLY A 213 -10.85 -10.24 23.58
N THR A 214 -10.52 -9.07 24.11
CA THR A 214 -11.06 -7.78 23.67
C THR A 214 -10.71 -7.49 22.20
N ARG A 215 -9.50 -7.84 21.78
CA ARG A 215 -9.09 -7.71 20.35
C ARG A 215 -9.92 -8.57 19.43
N LEU A 216 -10.18 -9.81 19.83
CA LEU A 216 -11.04 -10.72 19.04
C LEU A 216 -12.48 -10.22 19.02
N ASP A 217 -13.04 -9.73 20.15
CA ASP A 217 -14.38 -9.12 20.18
C ASP A 217 -14.49 -7.95 19.21
N ASN A 218 -13.49 -7.08 19.16
CA ASN A 218 -13.45 -5.95 18.24
C ASN A 218 -13.43 -6.40 16.75
N LEU A 219 -12.89 -7.56 16.45
CA LEU A 219 -12.80 -8.10 15.10
C LEU A 219 -14.03 -8.92 14.69
N GLU A 220 -14.83 -9.42 15.65
CA GLU A 220 -15.97 -10.31 15.41
C GLU A 220 -17.18 -9.54 14.83
N ASP A 221 -17.09 -9.23 13.55
CA ASP A 221 -18.11 -8.55 12.77
C ASP A 221 -18.10 -9.12 11.34
N PRO A 222 -19.27 -9.33 10.72
CA PRO A 222 -19.38 -9.89 9.36
C PRO A 222 -18.60 -9.12 8.30
N PHE A 223 -18.36 -7.84 8.52
CA PHE A 223 -17.63 -6.98 7.58
C PHE A 223 -16.17 -6.80 7.97
N ARG A 224 -15.85 -6.64 9.26
CA ARG A 224 -14.48 -6.32 9.70
C ARG A 224 -13.48 -7.41 9.36
N LEU A 225 -13.78 -8.67 9.71
CA LEU A 225 -12.91 -9.83 9.49
C LEU A 225 -13.37 -10.70 8.31
N TYR A 226 -14.67 -11.03 8.29
CA TYR A 226 -15.19 -12.12 7.45
C TYR A 226 -15.38 -11.76 5.97
N ARG A 227 -15.16 -10.51 5.57
CA ARG A 227 -15.10 -10.11 4.15
C ARG A 227 -13.84 -10.58 3.42
N CYS A 228 -12.90 -11.17 4.12
CA CYS A 228 -11.80 -11.88 3.47
C CYS A 228 -12.28 -13.18 2.85
N HIS A 229 -12.19 -13.29 1.52
CA HIS A 229 -12.54 -14.48 0.74
C HIS A 229 -11.31 -15.25 0.23
N THR A 230 -10.14 -15.02 0.80
CA THR A 230 -8.89 -15.73 0.50
C THR A 230 -8.50 -15.65 -0.98
N ILE A 231 -8.64 -14.46 -1.60
CA ILE A 231 -8.30 -14.22 -3.02
C ILE A 231 -6.79 -14.23 -3.25
N MET A 232 -5.98 -14.01 -2.22
CA MET A 232 -4.51 -14.07 -2.22
C MET A 232 -3.79 -12.90 -2.94
N ASN A 233 -4.51 -11.93 -3.50
CA ASN A 233 -3.87 -10.76 -4.11
C ASN A 233 -2.97 -9.99 -3.13
N CYS A 234 -3.35 -9.96 -1.85
CA CYS A 234 -2.60 -9.28 -0.79
C CYS A 234 -1.20 -9.89 -0.58
N ALA A 235 -1.08 -11.22 -0.61
CA ALA A 235 0.20 -11.91 -0.51
C ALA A 235 1.08 -11.65 -1.74
N LYS A 236 0.48 -11.70 -2.95
CA LYS A 236 1.19 -11.45 -4.21
C LYS A 236 1.70 -10.00 -4.34
N ALA A 237 0.94 -9.04 -3.80
CA ALA A 237 1.28 -7.62 -3.90
C ALA A 237 2.19 -7.13 -2.76
N CYS A 238 2.50 -7.95 -1.78
CA CYS A 238 3.32 -7.51 -0.65
C CYS A 238 4.80 -7.36 -1.04
N PRO A 239 5.37 -6.12 -1.01
CA PRO A 239 6.77 -5.91 -1.39
C PRO A 239 7.76 -6.45 -0.34
N LYS A 240 7.26 -6.84 0.85
CA LYS A 240 8.04 -7.48 1.91
C LYS A 240 7.91 -9.01 1.91
N GLY A 241 7.16 -9.59 0.96
CA GLY A 241 6.93 -11.04 0.89
C GLY A 241 6.07 -11.62 2.02
N LEU A 242 5.31 -10.77 2.74
CA LEU A 242 4.44 -11.21 3.82
C LEU A 242 3.17 -11.86 3.28
N ASN A 243 2.52 -12.70 4.11
CA ASN A 243 1.26 -13.35 3.77
C ASN A 243 0.08 -12.90 4.64
N PRO A 244 -0.56 -11.75 4.31
CA PRO A 244 -1.72 -11.29 5.08
C PRO A 244 -2.90 -12.26 5.04
N SER A 245 -3.04 -13.07 4.01
CA SER A 245 -4.12 -14.04 3.87
C SER A 245 -4.01 -15.17 4.91
N GLU A 246 -2.81 -15.65 5.18
CA GLU A 246 -2.52 -16.63 6.21
C GLU A 246 -2.79 -16.06 7.61
N ALA A 247 -2.31 -14.85 7.88
CA ALA A 247 -2.59 -14.15 9.13
C ALA A 247 -4.09 -14.00 9.40
N ILE A 248 -4.88 -13.68 8.37
CA ILE A 248 -6.36 -13.61 8.50
C ILE A 248 -6.97 -14.99 8.75
N ALA A 249 -6.43 -16.04 8.13
CA ALA A 249 -6.91 -17.42 8.39
C ALA A 249 -6.65 -17.82 9.84
N GLU A 250 -5.50 -17.49 10.41
CA GLU A 250 -5.20 -17.70 11.83
C GLU A 250 -6.17 -16.95 12.76
N LEU A 251 -6.51 -15.70 12.44
CA LEU A 251 -7.53 -14.95 13.21
C LEU A 251 -8.89 -15.66 13.18
N LYS A 252 -9.31 -16.14 12.01
CA LYS A 252 -10.57 -16.90 11.89
C LYS A 252 -10.54 -18.19 12.71
N LEU A 253 -9.40 -18.89 12.71
CA LEU A 253 -9.23 -20.08 13.55
C LEU A 253 -9.35 -19.71 15.04
N LYS A 254 -8.71 -18.66 15.49
CA LYS A 254 -8.82 -18.13 16.86
C LYS A 254 -10.26 -17.80 17.26
N MET A 255 -11.06 -17.26 16.31
CA MET A 255 -12.49 -17.01 16.55
C MET A 255 -13.27 -18.32 16.81
N VAL A 256 -12.95 -19.38 16.08
CA VAL A 256 -13.60 -20.70 16.28
C VAL A 256 -13.15 -21.33 17.60
N GLU A 257 -11.84 -21.34 17.89
CA GLU A 257 -11.28 -21.91 19.12
C GLU A 257 -11.90 -21.34 20.41
N ARG A 258 -12.25 -20.05 20.43
CA ARG A 258 -12.85 -19.42 21.62
C ARG A 258 -14.35 -19.72 21.78
N GLN A 259 -15.02 -20.30 20.79
CA GLN A 259 -16.44 -20.66 20.85
C GLN A 259 -16.66 -22.12 21.26
N ILE A 260 -15.62 -22.94 21.25
CA ILE A 260 -15.61 -24.33 21.69
C ILE A 260 -15.17 -24.39 23.17
#